data_4a8482414b8cfad34dc59b5d48811983
#
_entry.id   4a8482414b8cfad34dc59b5d48811983
#
_cell.length_a   1.000
_cell.length_b   1.000
_cell.length_c   1.000
_cell.angle_alpha   90.00
_cell.angle_beta   90.00
_cell.angle_gamma   90.00
#
_symmetry.space_group_name_H-M   'P 1'
#
loop_
_entity.id
_entity.type
_entity.pdbx_description
1 polymer ?
#
loop_
_entity_poly.entity_id
_entity_poly.type
_entity_poly.pdbx_seq_one_letter_code
_entity_poly.pdbx_strand_id
1 'polypeptide(L)'
;YRRMIVEDATFSTTLKNTLVFAIIAGPLGFLLSFVLAWFVNEFEPKVRAVLSFMFYAPSLVGNAYFIWKVAFSGDSYGYVNSLLLSLGIITEPVIWLKTEAYLMPIVIIVQLWQSMGVSFLSNISGLQNVSRDMYEAGAIDGIRNRWQELRYITLPAMQPMLLFSAVMQI
;
A
#
# COMPACT_ATOMS: atom_id res chain seq x y z
N TYR A 1 -17.71 28.52 -11.17
CA TYR A 1 -17.62 27.54 -10.07
C TYR A 1 -19.02 27.05 -9.63
N ARG A 2 -20.05 27.93 -9.44
CA ARG A 2 -21.37 27.49 -8.97
C ARG A 2 -22.04 26.51 -9.94
N ARG A 3 -21.99 26.75 -11.25
CA ARG A 3 -22.52 25.85 -12.28
C ARG A 3 -21.84 24.48 -12.26
N MET A 4 -20.51 24.46 -12.09
CA MET A 4 -19.73 23.24 -12.04
C MET A 4 -20.10 22.35 -10.85
N ILE A 5 -20.39 22.96 -9.68
CA ILE A 5 -20.69 22.21 -8.45
C ILE A 5 -22.15 21.76 -8.41
N VAL A 6 -23.10 22.55 -8.95
CA VAL A 6 -24.53 22.34 -8.75
C VAL A 6 -25.22 21.72 -9.99
N GLU A 7 -24.73 22.01 -11.19
CA GLU A 7 -25.37 21.62 -12.44
C GLU A 7 -24.65 20.47 -13.18
N ASP A 8 -23.37 20.20 -12.83
CA ASP A 8 -22.58 19.16 -13.51
C ASP A 8 -22.54 17.87 -12.70
N ALA A 9 -23.38 16.91 -13.11
CA ALA A 9 -23.43 15.58 -12.51
C ALA A 9 -22.10 14.82 -12.63
N THR A 10 -21.33 15.06 -13.70
CA THR A 10 -20.04 14.44 -13.92
C THR A 10 -19.03 14.91 -12.88
N PHE A 11 -19.02 16.21 -12.58
CA PHE A 11 -18.16 16.77 -11.54
C PHE A 11 -18.46 16.20 -10.16
N SER A 12 -19.74 16.13 -9.78
CA SER A 12 -20.16 15.54 -8.49
C SER A 12 -19.74 14.09 -8.36
N THR A 13 -19.91 13.28 -9.41
CA THR A 13 -19.53 11.88 -9.43
C THR A 13 -18.00 11.73 -9.34
N THR A 14 -17.25 12.54 -10.09
CA THR A 14 -15.78 12.51 -10.07
C THR A 14 -15.26 12.91 -8.70
N LEU A 15 -15.80 13.96 -8.09
CA LEU A 15 -15.41 14.38 -6.75
C LEU A 15 -15.67 13.28 -5.70
N LYS A 16 -16.85 12.65 -5.75
CA LYS A 16 -17.20 11.54 -4.87
C LYS A 16 -16.22 10.38 -5.04
N ASN A 17 -15.93 9.98 -6.27
CA ASN A 17 -14.99 8.87 -6.55
C ASN A 17 -13.58 9.19 -6.08
N THR A 18 -13.12 10.43 -6.28
CA THR A 18 -11.80 10.88 -5.79
C THR A 18 -11.74 10.85 -4.26
N LEU A 19 -12.78 11.33 -3.57
CA LEU A 19 -12.83 11.28 -2.11
C LEU A 19 -12.87 9.85 -1.58
N VAL A 20 -13.69 8.98 -2.16
CA VAL A 20 -13.75 7.56 -1.79
C VAL A 20 -12.39 6.89 -1.99
N PHE A 21 -11.75 7.14 -3.14
CA PHE A 21 -10.42 6.64 -3.43
C PHE A 21 -9.39 7.13 -2.40
N ALA A 22 -9.33 8.43 -2.13
CA ALA A 22 -8.37 9.02 -1.20
C ALA A 22 -8.54 8.50 0.24
N ILE A 23 -9.81 8.42 0.72
CA ILE A 23 -10.12 7.94 2.08
C ILE A 23 -9.75 6.46 2.25
N ILE A 24 -9.84 5.66 1.19
CA ILE A 24 -9.50 4.23 1.26
C ILE A 24 -8.01 4.02 0.99
N ALA A 25 -7.49 4.55 -0.12
CA ALA A 25 -6.13 4.29 -0.57
C ALA A 25 -5.06 4.90 0.36
N GLY A 26 -5.28 6.11 0.86
CA GLY A 26 -4.33 6.79 1.77
C GLY A 26 -4.10 6.02 3.07
N PRO A 27 -5.12 5.81 3.91
CA PRO A 27 -4.96 5.08 5.17
C PRO A 27 -4.52 3.63 4.98
N LEU A 28 -5.06 2.91 3.99
CA LEU A 28 -4.66 1.53 3.71
C LEU A 28 -3.20 1.46 3.22
N GLY A 29 -2.77 2.38 2.34
CA GLY A 29 -1.40 2.46 1.87
C GLY A 29 -0.43 2.74 3.01
N PHE A 30 -0.77 3.68 3.91
CA PHE A 30 0.01 3.95 5.12
C PHE A 30 0.14 2.71 6.02
N LEU A 31 -0.98 2.06 6.35
CA LEU A 31 -0.97 0.87 7.19
C LEU A 31 -0.20 -0.28 6.54
N LEU A 32 -0.41 -0.51 5.25
CA LEU A 32 0.25 -1.57 4.51
C LEU A 32 1.77 -1.35 4.45
N SER A 33 2.21 -0.12 4.13
CA SER A 33 3.64 0.23 4.09
C SER A 33 4.31 0.07 5.45
N PHE A 34 3.63 0.45 6.54
CA PHE A 34 4.14 0.29 7.89
C PHE A 34 4.22 -1.18 8.32
N VAL A 35 3.13 -1.95 8.13
CA VAL A 35 3.07 -3.38 8.52
C VAL A 35 4.11 -4.18 7.76
N LEU A 36 4.26 -3.95 6.45
CA LEU A 36 5.29 -4.60 5.65
C LEU A 36 6.70 -4.20 6.08
N ALA A 37 6.94 -2.93 6.38
CA ALA A 37 8.23 -2.47 6.88
C ALA A 37 8.57 -3.11 8.23
N TRP A 38 7.61 -3.19 9.13
CA TRP A 38 7.77 -3.85 10.42
C TRP A 38 8.08 -5.33 10.26
N PHE A 39 7.35 -6.05 9.39
CA PHE A 39 7.61 -7.45 9.09
C PHE A 39 9.00 -7.66 8.44
N VAL A 40 9.34 -6.85 7.44
CA VAL A 40 10.64 -6.93 6.73
C VAL A 40 11.81 -6.60 7.67
N ASN A 41 11.60 -5.74 8.65
CA ASN A 41 12.64 -5.36 9.61
C ASN A 41 13.08 -6.52 10.53
N GLU A 42 12.25 -7.56 10.70
CA GLU A 42 12.58 -8.75 11.51
C GLU A 42 13.63 -9.66 10.84
N PHE A 43 13.83 -9.54 9.53
CA PHE A 43 14.79 -10.38 8.81
C PHE A 43 16.23 -9.90 8.99
N GLU A 44 17.17 -10.82 8.74
CA GLU A 44 18.60 -10.52 8.70
C GLU A 44 18.90 -9.40 7.67
N PRO A 45 19.98 -8.60 7.88
CA PRO A 45 20.29 -7.44 7.05
C PRO A 45 20.33 -7.71 5.55
N LYS A 46 20.84 -8.88 5.13
CA LYS A 46 20.93 -9.26 3.70
C LYS A 46 19.55 -9.51 3.10
N VAL A 47 18.71 -10.29 3.79
CA VAL A 47 17.35 -10.63 3.35
C VAL A 47 16.49 -9.36 3.36
N ARG A 48 16.59 -8.54 4.42
CA ARG A 48 15.92 -7.26 4.53
C ARG A 48 16.26 -6.33 3.36
N ALA A 49 17.54 -6.23 2.97
CA ALA A 49 17.94 -5.40 1.84
C ALA A 49 17.31 -5.87 0.52
N VAL A 50 17.29 -7.18 0.26
CA VAL A 50 16.66 -7.75 -0.94
C VAL A 50 15.15 -7.50 -0.94
N LEU A 51 14.46 -7.78 0.16
CA LEU A 51 13.01 -7.53 0.28
C LEU A 51 12.68 -6.05 0.15
N SER A 52 13.48 -5.18 0.77
CA SER A 52 13.30 -3.72 0.65
C SER A 52 13.44 -3.25 -0.79
N PHE A 53 14.41 -3.77 -1.53
CA PHE A 53 14.53 -3.48 -2.96
C PHE A 53 13.32 -3.98 -3.76
N MET A 54 12.84 -5.21 -3.50
CA MET A 54 11.66 -5.77 -4.19
C MET A 54 10.40 -4.94 -3.96
N PHE A 55 10.14 -4.48 -2.74
CA PHE A 55 8.97 -3.65 -2.42
C PHE A 55 9.12 -2.21 -2.93
N TYR A 56 10.35 -1.70 -3.03
CA TYR A 56 10.60 -0.37 -3.57
C TYR A 56 10.63 -0.32 -5.10
N ALA A 57 11.01 -1.43 -5.78
CA ALA A 57 11.16 -1.50 -7.23
C ALA A 57 9.95 -0.98 -8.04
N PRO A 58 8.68 -1.25 -7.65
CA PRO A 58 7.51 -0.71 -8.35
C PRO A 58 7.51 0.82 -8.47
N SER A 59 7.96 1.52 -7.45
CA SER A 59 7.99 2.99 -7.44
C SER A 59 9.07 3.59 -8.34
N LEU A 60 10.09 2.81 -8.73
CA LEU A 60 11.14 3.23 -9.64
C LEU A 60 10.71 3.18 -11.11
N VAL A 61 9.71 2.39 -11.42
CA VAL A 61 9.25 2.17 -12.80
C VAL A 61 8.13 3.14 -13.15
N GLY A 62 8.46 4.20 -13.90
CA GLY A 62 7.50 5.27 -14.25
C GLY A 62 6.23 4.80 -14.98
N ASN A 63 6.28 3.64 -15.64
CA ASN A 63 5.15 3.04 -16.37
C ASN A 63 4.68 1.72 -15.75
N ALA A 64 4.81 1.53 -14.46
CA ALA A 64 4.41 0.32 -13.76
C ALA A 64 2.93 -0.06 -13.98
N TYR A 65 2.07 0.93 -14.26
CA TYR A 65 0.66 0.72 -14.59
C TYR A 65 0.43 -0.16 -15.83
N PHE A 66 1.36 -0.22 -16.77
CA PHE A 66 1.24 -1.11 -17.94
C PHE A 66 1.19 -2.58 -17.55
N ILE A 67 1.92 -2.97 -16.50
CA ILE A 67 1.90 -4.35 -15.97
C ILE A 67 0.47 -4.72 -15.58
N TRP A 68 -0.20 -3.83 -14.85
CA TRP A 68 -1.57 -4.02 -14.41
C TRP A 68 -2.59 -3.97 -15.55
N LYS A 69 -2.36 -3.12 -16.56
CA LYS A 69 -3.20 -3.09 -17.76
C LYS A 69 -3.17 -4.42 -18.51
N VAL A 70 -2.00 -5.06 -18.60
CA VAL A 70 -1.86 -6.38 -19.20
C VAL A 70 -2.44 -7.46 -18.28
N ALA A 71 -2.20 -7.37 -16.98
CA ALA A 71 -2.73 -8.33 -16.01
C ALA A 71 -4.26 -8.37 -16.00
N PHE A 72 -4.91 -7.19 -16.02
CA PHE A 72 -6.37 -7.04 -16.06
C PHE A 72 -6.92 -6.82 -17.47
N SER A 73 -6.25 -7.33 -18.50
CA SER A 73 -6.80 -7.31 -19.86
C SER A 73 -8.14 -8.06 -19.91
N GLY A 74 -9.09 -7.51 -20.66
CA GLY A 74 -10.46 -8.06 -20.78
C GLY A 74 -10.59 -9.26 -21.71
N ASP A 75 -9.48 -9.80 -22.21
CA ASP A 75 -9.42 -10.97 -23.07
C ASP A 75 -9.01 -12.25 -22.30
N SER A 76 -9.05 -13.39 -22.95
CA SER A 76 -8.64 -14.68 -22.37
C SER A 76 -7.15 -14.76 -22.10
N TYR A 77 -6.34 -13.87 -22.68
CA TYR A 77 -4.88 -13.82 -22.51
C TYR A 77 -4.45 -12.94 -21.34
N GLY A 78 -5.36 -12.11 -20.78
CA GLY A 78 -5.09 -11.36 -19.55
C GLY A 78 -4.72 -12.31 -18.42
N TYR A 79 -3.64 -12.04 -17.68
CA TYR A 79 -3.15 -12.95 -16.66
C TYR A 79 -4.21 -13.33 -15.62
N VAL A 80 -5.03 -12.36 -15.19
CA VAL A 80 -6.09 -12.61 -14.20
C VAL A 80 -7.18 -13.48 -14.79
N ASN A 81 -7.66 -13.18 -16.02
CA ASN A 81 -8.65 -13.99 -16.70
C ASN A 81 -8.13 -15.40 -16.99
N SER A 82 -6.91 -15.53 -17.50
CA SER A 82 -6.28 -16.83 -17.78
C SER A 82 -6.19 -17.70 -16.52
N LEU A 83 -5.79 -17.11 -15.39
CA LEU A 83 -5.72 -17.81 -14.10
C LEU A 83 -7.12 -18.25 -13.64
N LEU A 84 -8.12 -17.35 -13.66
CA LEU A 84 -9.46 -17.66 -13.19
C LEU A 84 -10.19 -18.67 -14.09
N LEU A 85 -9.96 -18.61 -15.42
CA LEU A 85 -10.44 -19.61 -16.37
C LEU A 85 -9.80 -20.98 -16.12
N SER A 86 -8.49 -21.02 -15.90
CA SER A 86 -7.78 -22.28 -15.63
C SER A 86 -8.19 -22.94 -14.31
N LEU A 87 -8.58 -22.13 -13.31
CA LEU A 87 -9.10 -22.61 -12.03
C LEU A 87 -10.61 -22.95 -12.08
N GLY A 88 -11.28 -22.72 -13.21
CA GLY A 88 -12.72 -22.97 -13.36
C GLY A 88 -13.61 -22.03 -12.54
N ILE A 89 -13.07 -20.91 -12.06
CA ILE A 89 -13.83 -19.93 -11.24
C ILE A 89 -14.77 -19.09 -12.12
N ILE A 90 -14.34 -18.78 -13.34
CA ILE A 90 -15.12 -18.09 -14.35
C ILE A 90 -15.21 -18.94 -15.62
N THR A 91 -16.31 -18.79 -16.37
CA THR A 91 -16.55 -19.48 -17.64
C THR A 91 -16.22 -18.62 -18.86
N GLU A 92 -16.28 -17.29 -18.69
CA GLU A 92 -16.02 -16.30 -19.73
C GLU A 92 -15.07 -15.20 -19.22
N PRO A 93 -14.26 -14.58 -20.10
CA PRO A 93 -13.36 -13.51 -19.72
C PRO A 93 -14.12 -12.29 -19.20
N VAL A 94 -13.69 -11.75 -18.07
CA VAL A 94 -14.27 -10.54 -17.47
C VAL A 94 -13.55 -9.29 -18.00
N ILE A 95 -14.33 -8.27 -18.38
CA ILE A 95 -13.80 -7.00 -18.86
C ILE A 95 -13.56 -6.07 -17.65
N TRP A 96 -12.49 -6.33 -16.91
CA TRP A 96 -12.16 -5.71 -15.63
C TRP A 96 -12.13 -4.17 -15.66
N LEU A 97 -11.44 -3.59 -16.64
CA LEU A 97 -11.16 -2.15 -16.72
C LEU A 97 -12.29 -1.32 -17.36
N LYS A 98 -13.37 -1.95 -17.83
CA LYS A 98 -14.53 -1.26 -18.40
C LYS A 98 -15.79 -1.42 -17.55
N THR A 99 -15.77 -2.33 -16.57
CA THR A 99 -16.90 -2.59 -15.70
C THR A 99 -16.77 -1.70 -14.46
N GLU A 100 -17.76 -0.84 -14.21
CA GLU A 100 -17.75 0.14 -13.11
C GLU A 100 -17.54 -0.52 -11.73
N ALA A 101 -18.14 -1.70 -11.51
CA ALA A 101 -18.02 -2.42 -10.25
C ALA A 101 -16.58 -2.85 -9.91
N TYR A 102 -15.75 -3.12 -10.91
CA TYR A 102 -14.38 -3.61 -10.71
C TYR A 102 -13.32 -2.52 -10.82
N LEU A 103 -13.64 -1.40 -11.48
CA LEU A 103 -12.67 -0.37 -11.78
C LEU A 103 -12.08 0.24 -10.50
N MET A 104 -12.91 0.66 -9.55
CA MET A 104 -12.45 1.30 -8.32
C MET A 104 -11.61 0.35 -7.44
N PRO A 105 -12.03 -0.89 -7.16
CA PRO A 105 -11.18 -1.86 -6.46
C PRO A 105 -9.83 -2.10 -7.13
N ILE A 106 -9.79 -2.24 -8.45
CA ILE A 106 -8.55 -2.46 -9.18
C ILE A 106 -7.61 -1.26 -9.05
N VAL A 107 -8.13 -0.04 -9.23
CA VAL A 107 -7.33 1.18 -9.09
C VAL A 107 -6.77 1.31 -7.67
N ILE A 108 -7.55 0.96 -6.64
CA ILE A 108 -7.07 0.93 -5.25
C ILE A 108 -5.95 -0.10 -5.08
N ILE A 109 -6.10 -1.32 -5.58
CA ILE A 109 -5.07 -2.37 -5.50
C ILE A 109 -3.76 -1.91 -6.17
N VAL A 110 -3.86 -1.34 -7.37
CA VAL A 110 -2.71 -0.81 -8.11
C VAL A 110 -2.04 0.32 -7.33
N GLN A 111 -2.83 1.23 -6.76
CA GLN A 111 -2.31 2.31 -5.93
C GLN A 111 -1.62 1.80 -4.67
N LEU A 112 -2.22 0.83 -3.97
CA LEU A 112 -1.60 0.23 -2.78
C LEU A 112 -0.24 -0.41 -3.11
N TRP A 113 -0.15 -1.10 -4.24
CA TRP A 113 1.11 -1.67 -4.70
C TRP A 113 2.14 -0.60 -5.05
N GLN A 114 1.73 0.48 -5.72
CA GLN A 114 2.60 1.59 -6.08
C GLN A 114 3.04 2.42 -4.86
N SER A 115 2.20 2.50 -3.83
CA SER A 115 2.45 3.29 -2.62
C SER A 115 3.53 2.69 -1.70
N MET A 116 3.95 1.44 -1.95
CA MET A 116 5.03 0.77 -1.22
C MET A 116 6.44 1.32 -1.57
N GLY A 117 6.55 2.58 -1.96
CA GLY A 117 7.80 3.21 -2.34
C GLY A 117 8.47 3.94 -1.17
N VAL A 118 8.42 5.26 -1.23
CA VAL A 118 9.11 6.15 -0.28
C VAL A 118 8.63 5.96 1.16
N SER A 119 7.31 5.78 1.36
CA SER A 119 6.73 5.56 2.70
C SER A 119 7.25 4.27 3.35
N PHE A 120 7.34 3.19 2.57
CA PHE A 120 7.90 1.92 3.06
C PHE A 120 9.37 2.07 3.47
N LEU A 121 10.21 2.72 2.62
CA LEU A 121 11.62 2.95 2.96
C LEU A 121 11.79 3.88 4.17
N SER A 122 10.95 4.90 4.30
CA SER A 122 10.93 5.77 5.47
C SER A 122 10.62 4.99 6.75
N ASN A 123 9.63 4.11 6.68
CA ASN A 123 9.26 3.25 7.81
C ASN A 123 10.37 2.27 8.17
N ILE A 124 11.04 1.63 7.18
CA ILE A 124 12.22 0.77 7.42
C ILE A 124 13.35 1.57 8.10
N SER A 125 13.65 2.75 7.59
CA SER A 125 14.66 3.62 8.19
C SER A 125 14.30 4.02 9.62
N GLY A 126 13.05 4.39 9.86
CA GLY A 126 12.54 4.71 11.19
C GLY A 126 12.71 3.54 12.17
N LEU A 127 12.33 2.33 11.77
CA LEU A 127 12.48 1.11 12.58
C LEU A 127 13.95 0.82 12.93
N GLN A 128 14.87 1.04 12.00
CA GLN A 128 16.30 0.81 12.23
C GLN A 128 16.95 1.89 13.10
N ASN A 129 16.35 3.07 13.20
CA ASN A 129 16.85 4.17 14.02
C ASN A 129 16.40 4.07 15.49
N VAL A 130 15.48 3.18 15.83
CA VAL A 130 15.09 2.94 17.23
C VAL A 130 16.26 2.28 17.96
N SER A 131 16.76 2.93 19.02
CA SER A 131 17.89 2.42 19.79
C SER A 131 17.57 1.08 20.41
N ARG A 132 18.53 0.16 20.37
CA ARG A 132 18.43 -1.15 21.03
C ARG A 132 18.27 -1.01 22.53
N ASP A 133 18.92 -0.01 23.13
CA ASP A 133 18.85 0.27 24.56
C ASP A 133 17.39 0.52 25.03
N MET A 134 16.54 1.10 24.17
CA MET A 134 15.13 1.30 24.47
C MET A 134 14.38 -0.02 24.62
N TYR A 135 14.69 -1.01 23.81
CA TYR A 135 14.09 -2.35 23.92
C TYR A 135 14.61 -3.10 25.15
N GLU A 136 15.90 -2.96 25.46
CA GLU A 136 16.52 -3.56 26.64
C GLU A 136 15.95 -2.95 27.95
N ALA A 137 15.82 -1.62 28.00
CA ALA A 137 15.14 -0.94 29.12
C ALA A 137 13.67 -1.36 29.25
N GLY A 138 12.95 -1.42 28.14
CA GLY A 138 11.55 -1.89 28.12
C GLY A 138 11.38 -3.33 28.62
N ALA A 139 12.34 -4.21 28.32
CA ALA A 139 12.33 -5.57 28.85
C ALA A 139 12.49 -5.61 30.38
N ILE A 140 13.31 -4.71 30.96
CA ILE A 140 13.47 -4.54 32.41
C ILE A 140 12.18 -4.00 33.02
N ASP A 141 11.49 -3.07 32.34
CA ASP A 141 10.21 -2.48 32.74
C ASP A 141 9.02 -3.44 32.58
N GLY A 142 9.24 -4.66 32.12
CA GLY A 142 8.23 -5.72 32.04
C GLY A 142 7.51 -5.82 30.71
N ILE A 143 8.01 -5.19 29.65
CA ILE A 143 7.54 -5.41 28.28
C ILE A 143 8.01 -6.79 27.81
N ARG A 144 7.06 -7.69 27.51
CA ARG A 144 7.35 -9.11 27.25
C ARG A 144 6.94 -9.60 25.87
N ASN A 145 6.22 -8.82 25.10
CA ASN A 145 5.74 -9.25 23.80
C ASN A 145 5.89 -8.16 22.72
N ARG A 146 5.93 -8.58 21.45
CA ARG A 146 6.13 -7.71 20.29
C ARG A 146 5.07 -6.60 20.13
N TRP A 147 3.84 -6.85 20.55
CA TRP A 147 2.78 -5.83 20.50
C TRP A 147 2.98 -4.73 21.54
N GLN A 148 3.49 -5.09 22.72
CA GLN A 148 3.86 -4.10 23.73
C GLN A 148 5.08 -3.29 23.28
N GLU A 149 6.11 -3.93 22.73
CA GLU A 149 7.27 -3.25 22.14
C GLU A 149 6.82 -2.27 21.04
N LEU A 150 5.96 -2.73 20.12
CA LEU A 150 5.43 -1.91 19.05
C LEU A 150 4.72 -0.67 19.61
N ARG A 151 3.80 -0.86 20.58
CA ARG A 151 2.95 0.22 21.09
C ARG A 151 3.69 1.21 21.98
N TYR A 152 4.59 0.72 22.86
CA TYR A 152 5.18 1.54 23.90
C TYR A 152 6.58 2.04 23.57
N ILE A 153 7.30 1.40 22.65
CA ILE A 153 8.65 1.77 22.26
C ILE A 153 8.68 2.22 20.79
N THR A 154 8.33 1.33 19.86
CA THR A 154 8.55 1.52 18.43
C THR A 154 7.72 2.67 17.87
N LEU A 155 6.40 2.66 18.07
CA LEU A 155 5.51 3.71 17.53
C LEU A 155 5.84 5.10 18.10
N PRO A 156 6.05 5.29 19.41
CA PRO A 156 6.46 6.58 19.95
C PRO A 156 7.81 7.07 19.40
N ALA A 157 8.81 6.19 19.32
CA ALA A 157 10.14 6.54 18.79
C ALA A 157 10.13 6.90 17.31
N MET A 158 9.18 6.33 16.54
CA MET A 158 9.05 6.54 15.09
C MET A 158 8.12 7.69 14.70
N GLN A 159 7.53 8.42 15.63
CA GLN A 159 6.54 9.48 15.33
C GLN A 159 6.92 10.40 14.15
N PRO A 160 8.15 10.94 14.04
CA PRO A 160 8.50 11.81 12.92
C PRO A 160 8.44 11.08 11.56
N MET A 161 8.88 9.82 11.52
CA MET A 161 8.87 9.00 10.30
C MET A 161 7.47 8.54 9.92
N LEU A 162 6.63 8.26 10.91
CA LEU A 162 5.21 7.93 10.69
C LEU A 162 4.45 9.12 10.13
N LEU A 163 4.68 10.33 10.65
CA LEU A 163 4.08 11.56 10.10
C LEU A 163 4.54 11.80 8.66
N PHE A 164 5.84 11.67 8.39
CA PHE A 164 6.36 11.78 7.03
C PHE A 164 5.72 10.73 6.10
N SER A 165 5.68 9.48 6.52
CA SER A 165 5.05 8.39 5.75
C SER A 165 3.57 8.65 5.49
N ALA A 166 2.82 9.16 6.47
CA ALA A 166 1.40 9.51 6.31
C ALA A 166 1.19 10.64 5.30
N VAL A 167 2.01 11.70 5.36
CA VAL A 167 1.94 12.82 4.39
C VAL A 167 2.27 12.36 2.98
N MET A 168 3.23 11.46 2.82
CA MET A 168 3.63 10.91 1.51
C MET A 168 2.58 9.97 0.89
N GLN A 169 1.54 9.58 1.64
CA GLN A 169 0.44 8.73 1.15
C GLN A 169 -0.81 9.52 0.73
N ILE A 170 -0.85 10.81 0.98
CA ILE A 170 -1.95 11.71 0.57
C ILE A 170 -1.69 12.27 -0.83
#